data_51c4ffd9c60f68c35969afd3479a5f27
#
_entry.id   51c4ffd9c60f68c35969afd3479a5f27
#
_cell.length_a   1.000
_cell.length_b   1.000
_cell.length_c   1.000
_cell.angle_alpha   90.00
_cell.angle_beta   90.00
_cell.angle_gamma   90.00
#
_symmetry.space_group_name_H-M   'P 1'
#
loop_
_entity.id
_entity.type
_entity.pdbx_description
1 polymer ?
#
loop_
_entity_poly.entity_id
_entity_poly.type
_entity_poly.pdbx_seq_one_letter_code
_entity_poly.pdbx_strand_id
1 'polypeptide(L)'
;MSLKRKDLLSLAPLSADDIKLILETADSFKEVTGREIKKVPALRGRTVVNLFFEPSTRTRTSFELAAKRLSADVINFSPSSSSVVKGETLLDTARNIEAMQADIIVLRHPSAGAAEALARGVKSSVINAGDGWHEHPTQALLDLYTIRERGLPFEGLRVAIVGDVAHSRVARSNIHALSKLGAEVRVVGPPTMMPWGIDKLGAGVYYNLDEALRGIQVIMMLRLQLERQGRALFPTIREYARLYGLTAERVKLADPGAIVMHPGPINRGVEIAPEVADSLSSVILDQVANGVAVRMGILYLMSGAS
;
A
#
# COMPACT_ATOMS: atom_id res chain seq x y z
N MET A 1 15.57 5.21 -17.86
CA MET A 1 16.03 5.70 -16.53
C MET A 1 15.93 4.54 -15.57
N SER A 2 16.92 4.31 -14.70
CA SER A 2 16.90 3.24 -13.69
C SER A 2 16.76 3.84 -12.30
N LEU A 3 16.01 3.20 -11.43
CA LEU A 3 15.95 3.55 -10.02
C LEU A 3 17.34 3.24 -9.42
N LYS A 4 18.08 4.26 -8.97
CA LYS A 4 19.43 4.08 -8.40
C LYS A 4 19.38 3.54 -6.97
N ARG A 5 18.54 2.52 -6.71
CA ARG A 5 18.33 1.92 -5.41
C ARG A 5 18.25 0.41 -5.52
N LYS A 6 18.91 -0.28 -4.59
CA LYS A 6 18.82 -1.74 -4.48
C LYS A 6 17.46 -2.17 -3.93
N ASP A 7 16.86 -1.39 -3.02
CA ASP A 7 15.72 -1.78 -2.20
C ASP A 7 14.58 -0.75 -2.29
N LEU A 8 13.34 -1.21 -2.06
CA LEU A 8 12.15 -0.38 -1.86
C LEU A 8 11.59 -0.61 -0.47
N LEU A 9 12.10 0.11 0.53
CA LEU A 9 11.78 -0.10 1.94
C LEU A 9 10.72 0.88 2.47
N SER A 10 10.72 2.11 1.95
CA SER A 10 9.92 3.25 2.42
C SER A 10 9.73 4.25 1.28
N LEU A 11 8.68 5.08 1.32
CA LEU A 11 8.48 6.22 0.41
C LEU A 11 9.12 7.51 0.95
N ALA A 12 9.45 7.54 2.24
CA ALA A 12 10.07 8.71 2.85
C ALA A 12 11.38 9.14 2.15
N PRO A 13 12.31 8.25 1.72
CA PRO A 13 13.54 8.65 1.03
C PRO A 13 13.42 8.79 -0.50
N LEU A 14 12.27 8.46 -1.12
CA LEU A 14 12.09 8.60 -2.56
C LEU A 14 11.87 10.06 -2.94
N SER A 15 12.41 10.47 -4.09
CA SER A 15 12.06 11.74 -4.72
C SER A 15 10.72 11.66 -5.47
N ALA A 16 10.16 12.81 -5.83
CA ALA A 16 8.98 12.85 -6.70
C ALA A 16 9.25 12.18 -8.06
N ASP A 17 10.47 12.33 -8.59
CA ASP A 17 10.87 11.72 -9.87
C ASP A 17 11.01 10.19 -9.75
N ASP A 18 11.52 9.67 -8.62
CA ASP A 18 11.53 8.22 -8.36
C ASP A 18 10.09 7.65 -8.37
N ILE A 19 9.16 8.36 -7.72
CA ILE A 19 7.75 7.96 -7.69
C ILE A 19 7.16 7.98 -9.11
N LYS A 20 7.36 9.06 -9.85
CA LYS A 20 6.89 9.19 -11.25
C LYS A 20 7.45 8.07 -12.14
N LEU A 21 8.75 7.78 -12.04
CA LEU A 21 9.38 6.69 -12.79
C LEU A 21 8.73 5.34 -12.52
N ILE A 22 8.39 5.03 -11.25
CA ILE A 22 7.70 3.79 -10.91
C ILE A 22 6.30 3.75 -11.54
N LEU A 23 5.56 4.88 -11.49
CA LEU A 23 4.22 4.96 -12.06
C LEU A 23 4.25 4.85 -13.60
N GLU A 24 5.20 5.49 -14.27
CA GLU A 24 5.40 5.40 -15.73
C GLU A 24 5.83 3.98 -16.16
N THR A 25 6.70 3.33 -15.39
CA THR A 25 7.07 1.94 -15.64
C THR A 25 5.85 1.03 -15.51
N ALA A 26 4.96 1.30 -14.58
CA ALA A 26 3.72 0.53 -14.41
C ALA A 26 2.76 0.67 -15.61
N ASP A 27 2.78 1.79 -16.36
CA ASP A 27 1.96 1.96 -17.57
C ASP A 27 2.28 0.88 -18.62
N SER A 28 3.56 0.65 -18.88
CA SER A 28 4.00 -0.40 -19.82
C SER A 28 3.51 -1.79 -19.40
N PHE A 29 3.46 -2.06 -18.10
CA PHE A 29 2.96 -3.35 -17.60
C PHE A 29 1.43 -3.39 -17.48
N LYS A 30 0.76 -2.26 -17.37
CA LYS A 30 -0.72 -2.21 -17.45
C LYS A 30 -1.20 -2.70 -18.81
N GLU A 31 -0.55 -2.29 -19.90
CA GLU A 31 -0.84 -2.80 -21.24
C GLU A 31 -0.68 -4.33 -21.33
N VAL A 32 0.39 -4.87 -20.73
CA VAL A 32 0.60 -6.33 -20.69
C VAL A 32 -0.55 -7.04 -19.99
N THR A 33 -1.10 -6.45 -18.92
CA THR A 33 -2.22 -7.06 -18.19
C THR A 33 -3.51 -7.14 -18.99
N GLY A 34 -3.67 -6.30 -20.02
CA GLY A 34 -4.82 -6.28 -20.93
C GLY A 34 -4.72 -7.24 -22.12
N ARG A 35 -3.53 -7.81 -22.39
CA ARG A 35 -3.29 -8.71 -23.53
C ARG A 35 -3.90 -10.10 -23.31
N GLU A 36 -4.13 -10.84 -24.37
CA GLU A 36 -4.48 -12.26 -24.29
C GLU A 36 -3.39 -13.06 -23.57
N ILE A 37 -2.12 -12.92 -24.02
CA ILE A 37 -0.95 -13.47 -23.34
C ILE A 37 -0.41 -12.42 -22.37
N LYS A 38 -0.78 -12.56 -21.10
CA LYS A 38 -0.43 -11.63 -20.01
C LYS A 38 0.95 -11.92 -19.42
N LYS A 39 1.94 -12.25 -20.26
CA LYS A 39 3.27 -12.67 -19.83
C LYS A 39 4.36 -12.05 -20.72
N VAL A 40 5.44 -11.59 -20.08
CA VAL A 40 6.64 -11.04 -20.75
C VAL A 40 7.90 -11.62 -20.11
N PRO A 41 9.02 -11.81 -20.85
CA PRO A 41 10.23 -12.47 -20.34
C PRO A 41 11.17 -11.52 -19.56
N ALA A 42 10.64 -10.42 -19.01
CA ALA A 42 11.44 -9.35 -18.40
C ALA A 42 12.28 -9.78 -17.18
N LEU A 43 11.83 -10.81 -16.45
CA LEU A 43 12.55 -11.39 -15.30
C LEU A 43 12.81 -12.89 -15.48
N ARG A 44 12.96 -13.37 -16.71
CA ARG A 44 13.27 -14.77 -16.97
C ARG A 44 14.61 -15.15 -16.33
N GLY A 45 14.63 -16.24 -15.56
CA GLY A 45 15.80 -16.72 -14.82
C GLY A 45 16.09 -15.96 -13.51
N ARG A 46 15.20 -15.04 -13.11
CA ARG A 46 15.26 -14.41 -11.78
C ARG A 46 14.31 -15.09 -10.81
N THR A 47 14.72 -15.16 -9.55
CA THR A 47 13.93 -15.74 -8.46
C THR A 47 13.40 -14.68 -7.52
N VAL A 48 12.08 -14.65 -7.34
CA VAL A 48 11.36 -13.76 -6.40
C VAL A 48 10.82 -14.60 -5.25
N VAL A 49 11.18 -14.22 -4.01
CA VAL A 49 10.71 -14.90 -2.81
C VAL A 49 9.72 -14.01 -2.05
N ASN A 50 8.48 -14.47 -1.88
CA ASN A 50 7.49 -13.83 -1.04
C ASN A 50 7.62 -14.35 0.39
N LEU A 51 8.25 -13.56 1.26
CA LEU A 51 8.51 -13.88 2.67
C LEU A 51 7.51 -13.16 3.58
N PHE A 52 6.40 -13.82 3.91
CA PHE A 52 5.26 -13.21 4.59
C PHE A 52 5.08 -13.78 6.01
N PHE A 53 5.41 -12.97 7.02
CA PHE A 53 5.22 -13.28 8.44
C PHE A 53 3.85 -12.85 8.98
N GLU A 54 3.07 -12.11 8.21
CA GLU A 54 1.66 -11.79 8.49
C GLU A 54 0.75 -12.35 7.39
N PRO A 55 -0.46 -12.82 7.72
CA PRO A 55 -1.45 -13.21 6.71
C PRO A 55 -1.78 -12.07 5.77
N SER A 56 -1.69 -12.29 4.47
CA SER A 56 -2.09 -11.33 3.46
C SER A 56 -2.34 -12.00 2.11
N THR A 57 -3.58 -12.40 1.88
CA THR A 57 -3.96 -13.06 0.62
C THR A 57 -3.75 -12.15 -0.58
N ARG A 58 -4.32 -10.93 -0.56
CA ARG A 58 -4.26 -10.00 -1.68
C ARG A 58 -2.83 -9.60 -2.05
N THR A 59 -2.03 -9.15 -1.09
CA THR A 59 -0.67 -8.66 -1.37
C THR A 59 0.21 -9.78 -1.88
N ARG A 60 0.18 -10.96 -1.23
CA ARG A 60 0.96 -12.13 -1.65
C ARG A 60 0.57 -12.57 -3.06
N THR A 61 -0.73 -12.80 -3.31
CA THR A 61 -1.22 -13.22 -4.63
C THR A 61 -0.88 -12.20 -5.72
N SER A 62 -0.98 -10.90 -5.41
CA SER A 62 -0.65 -9.85 -6.37
C SER A 62 0.85 -9.82 -6.73
N PHE A 63 1.76 -10.01 -5.76
CA PHE A 63 3.20 -10.14 -6.04
C PHE A 63 3.51 -11.44 -6.78
N GLU A 64 2.91 -12.55 -6.39
CA GLU A 64 3.06 -13.81 -7.09
C GLU A 64 2.63 -13.70 -8.56
N LEU A 65 1.46 -13.11 -8.79
CA LEU A 65 0.95 -12.90 -10.15
C LEU A 65 1.84 -11.95 -10.95
N ALA A 66 2.31 -10.85 -10.35
CA ALA A 66 3.21 -9.91 -10.98
C ALA A 66 4.53 -10.57 -11.40
N ALA A 67 5.17 -11.33 -10.52
CA ALA A 67 6.41 -12.03 -10.80
C ALA A 67 6.24 -13.10 -11.89
N LYS A 68 5.17 -13.91 -11.84
CA LYS A 68 4.84 -14.90 -12.86
C LYS A 68 4.58 -14.27 -14.24
N ARG A 69 3.94 -13.09 -14.28
CA ARG A 69 3.74 -12.34 -15.54
C ARG A 69 5.04 -11.80 -16.14
N LEU A 70 6.03 -11.53 -15.29
CA LEU A 70 7.39 -11.16 -15.71
C LEU A 70 8.27 -12.36 -16.06
N SER A 71 7.76 -13.60 -15.98
CA SER A 71 8.48 -14.86 -16.21
C SER A 71 9.55 -15.15 -15.16
N ALA A 72 9.44 -14.61 -13.95
CA ALA A 72 10.29 -14.99 -12.83
C ALA A 72 9.85 -16.31 -12.20
N ASP A 73 10.79 -17.01 -11.57
CA ASP A 73 10.51 -18.10 -10.66
C ASP A 73 10.03 -17.53 -9.34
N VAL A 74 8.96 -18.11 -8.76
CA VAL A 74 8.32 -17.56 -7.55
C VAL A 74 8.26 -18.59 -6.45
N ILE A 75 8.79 -18.24 -5.29
CA ILE A 75 8.73 -19.04 -4.09
C ILE A 75 7.88 -18.30 -3.05
N ASN A 76 6.84 -18.95 -2.55
CA ASN A 76 6.04 -18.43 -1.44
C ASN A 76 6.47 -19.11 -0.15
N PHE A 77 7.00 -18.34 0.77
CA PHE A 77 7.43 -18.79 2.08
C PHE A 77 6.43 -18.36 3.15
N SER A 78 5.94 -19.33 3.93
CA SER A 78 5.04 -19.08 5.07
C SER A 78 5.68 -19.58 6.36
N PRO A 79 5.87 -18.72 7.36
CA PRO A 79 6.52 -19.08 8.62
C PRO A 79 5.81 -20.18 9.39
N SER A 80 4.47 -20.29 9.27
CA SER A 80 3.67 -21.31 9.98
C SER A 80 4.00 -22.76 9.60
N SER A 81 4.71 -22.96 8.48
CA SER A 81 5.14 -24.29 7.99
C SER A 81 6.66 -24.44 7.90
N SER A 82 7.44 -23.54 8.50
CA SER A 82 8.90 -23.44 8.29
C SER A 82 9.72 -23.55 9.59
N SER A 83 11.05 -23.55 9.43
CA SER A 83 12.04 -23.54 10.52
C SER A 83 11.94 -22.34 11.48
N VAL A 84 11.24 -21.27 11.10
CA VAL A 84 10.94 -20.12 11.99
C VAL A 84 10.20 -20.59 13.26
N VAL A 85 9.35 -21.60 13.15
CA VAL A 85 8.67 -22.24 14.32
C VAL A 85 9.70 -22.86 15.28
N LYS A 86 10.92 -23.16 14.79
CA LYS A 86 12.04 -23.73 15.57
C LYS A 86 12.96 -22.66 16.17
N GLY A 87 12.62 -21.36 16.08
CA GLY A 87 13.40 -20.26 16.66
C GLY A 87 14.44 -19.63 15.72
N GLU A 88 14.37 -19.91 14.41
CA GLU A 88 15.24 -19.26 13.42
C GLU A 88 14.94 -17.75 13.33
N THR A 89 15.97 -16.92 13.28
CA THR A 89 15.81 -15.47 13.16
C THR A 89 15.40 -15.06 11.74
N LEU A 90 14.78 -13.88 11.59
CA LEU A 90 14.46 -13.31 10.29
C LEU A 90 15.69 -13.26 9.36
N LEU A 91 16.84 -12.87 9.91
CA LEU A 91 18.08 -12.72 9.13
C LEU A 91 18.64 -14.09 8.70
N ASP A 92 18.59 -15.10 9.55
CA ASP A 92 19.06 -16.45 9.20
C ASP A 92 18.16 -17.07 8.13
N THR A 93 16.84 -16.92 8.27
CA THR A 93 15.88 -17.33 7.23
C THR A 93 16.19 -16.67 5.89
N ALA A 94 16.46 -15.37 5.89
CA ALA A 94 16.74 -14.65 4.66
C ALA A 94 18.10 -15.03 4.04
N ARG A 95 19.12 -15.28 4.86
CA ARG A 95 20.43 -15.78 4.37
C ARG A 95 20.32 -17.17 3.77
N ASN A 96 19.51 -18.04 4.36
CA ASN A 96 19.24 -19.36 3.77
C ASN A 96 18.54 -19.22 2.40
N ILE A 97 17.57 -18.31 2.28
CA ILE A 97 16.90 -18.00 1.01
C ILE A 97 17.88 -17.41 0.00
N GLU A 98 18.74 -16.48 0.42
CA GLU A 98 19.77 -15.88 -0.45
C GLU A 98 20.80 -16.91 -0.94
N ALA A 99 21.18 -17.87 -0.09
CA ALA A 99 22.07 -18.98 -0.49
C ALA A 99 21.47 -19.86 -1.60
N MET A 100 20.14 -19.87 -1.75
CA MET A 100 19.42 -20.49 -2.86
C MET A 100 19.28 -19.58 -4.10
N GLN A 101 20.06 -18.49 -4.17
CA GLN A 101 20.13 -17.54 -5.29
C GLN A 101 18.83 -16.75 -5.51
N ALA A 102 18.16 -16.33 -4.44
CA ALA A 102 17.04 -15.40 -4.55
C ALA A 102 17.53 -14.00 -4.95
N ASP A 103 16.98 -13.45 -6.04
CA ASP A 103 17.32 -12.10 -6.52
C ASP A 103 16.54 -11.01 -5.77
N ILE A 104 15.27 -11.27 -5.49
CA ILE A 104 14.35 -10.31 -4.85
C ILE A 104 13.61 -10.99 -3.69
N ILE A 105 13.59 -10.34 -2.53
CA ILE A 105 12.82 -10.75 -1.36
C ILE A 105 11.71 -9.73 -1.10
N VAL A 106 10.46 -10.17 -1.22
CA VAL A 106 9.28 -9.37 -0.87
C VAL A 106 8.90 -9.69 0.57
N LEU A 107 9.19 -8.76 1.48
CA LEU A 107 8.98 -8.97 2.92
C LEU A 107 7.68 -8.33 3.40
N ARG A 108 6.89 -9.10 4.18
CA ARG A 108 5.81 -8.58 5.03
C ARG A 108 6.00 -9.07 6.46
N HIS A 109 6.07 -8.12 7.42
CA HIS A 109 6.43 -8.44 8.81
C HIS A 109 5.60 -7.65 9.82
N PRO A 110 5.27 -8.22 11.02
CA PRO A 110 4.54 -7.49 12.06
C PRO A 110 5.36 -6.38 12.75
N SER A 111 6.68 -6.45 12.71
CA SER A 111 7.54 -5.44 13.34
C SER A 111 7.92 -4.33 12.36
N ALA A 112 7.77 -3.08 12.78
CA ALA A 112 8.27 -1.91 12.07
C ALA A 112 9.80 -1.94 11.96
N GLY A 113 10.35 -1.55 10.79
CA GLY A 113 11.80 -1.57 10.52
C GLY A 113 12.35 -2.94 10.13
N ALA A 114 11.54 -4.01 10.14
CA ALA A 114 12.02 -5.35 9.76
C ALA A 114 12.55 -5.41 8.32
N ALA A 115 11.95 -4.68 7.38
CA ALA A 115 12.42 -4.62 6.01
C ALA A 115 13.80 -3.96 5.89
N GLU A 116 14.03 -2.91 6.64
CA GLU A 116 15.34 -2.23 6.69
C GLU A 116 16.41 -3.11 7.35
N ALA A 117 16.08 -3.75 8.47
CA ALA A 117 17.00 -4.68 9.14
C ALA A 117 17.41 -5.83 8.22
N LEU A 118 16.45 -6.37 7.44
CA LEU A 118 16.72 -7.42 6.46
C LEU A 118 17.63 -6.92 5.33
N ALA A 119 17.32 -5.77 4.73
CA ALA A 119 18.06 -5.20 3.60
C ALA A 119 19.54 -4.93 3.90
N ARG A 120 19.87 -4.64 5.17
CA ARG A 120 21.26 -4.50 5.63
C ARG A 120 22.02 -5.82 5.71
N GLY A 121 21.31 -6.94 5.83
CA GLY A 121 21.90 -8.26 6.07
C GLY A 121 21.97 -9.16 4.85
N VAL A 122 21.38 -8.74 3.70
CA VAL A 122 21.33 -9.52 2.46
C VAL A 122 21.76 -8.70 1.24
N LYS A 123 22.24 -9.37 0.19
CA LYS A 123 22.58 -8.75 -1.10
C LYS A 123 21.36 -8.65 -2.03
N SER A 124 20.41 -9.58 -1.90
CA SER A 124 19.16 -9.59 -2.65
C SER A 124 18.41 -8.25 -2.49
N SER A 125 17.71 -7.81 -3.53
CA SER A 125 16.83 -6.63 -3.41
C SER A 125 15.67 -6.92 -2.46
N VAL A 126 15.39 -6.01 -1.52
CA VAL A 126 14.28 -6.14 -0.56
C VAL A 126 13.17 -5.16 -0.90
N ILE A 127 11.94 -5.69 -1.03
CA ILE A 127 10.73 -4.91 -1.23
C ILE A 127 9.84 -5.04 0.01
N ASN A 128 9.53 -3.91 0.66
CA ASN A 128 8.63 -3.85 1.79
C ASN A 128 7.16 -3.99 1.33
N ALA A 129 6.53 -5.12 1.65
CA ALA A 129 5.10 -5.38 1.44
C ALA A 129 4.25 -5.11 2.69
N GLY A 130 4.78 -4.32 3.60
CA GLY A 130 4.15 -3.84 4.84
C GLY A 130 4.85 -4.35 6.09
N ASP A 131 5.40 -3.42 6.89
CA ASP A 131 6.10 -3.71 8.14
C ASP A 131 5.43 -2.97 9.32
N GLY A 132 4.88 -3.72 10.25
CA GLY A 132 4.20 -3.20 11.45
C GLY A 132 3.19 -2.09 11.12
N TRP A 133 3.36 -0.94 11.79
CA TRP A 133 2.61 0.30 11.53
C TRP A 133 3.45 1.34 10.79
N HIS A 134 4.61 0.96 10.26
CA HIS A 134 5.57 1.85 9.64
C HIS A 134 5.14 2.23 8.23
N GLU A 135 5.40 1.39 7.21
CA GLU A 135 5.05 1.69 5.83
C GLU A 135 4.58 0.48 5.02
N HIS A 136 3.87 0.77 3.94
CA HIS A 136 3.50 -0.16 2.87
C HIS A 136 3.69 0.52 1.51
N PRO A 137 4.93 0.75 1.07
CA PRO A 137 5.23 1.59 -0.11
C PRO A 137 4.50 1.13 -1.36
N THR A 138 4.42 -0.17 -1.61
CA THR A 138 3.77 -0.70 -2.81
C THR A 138 2.24 -0.53 -2.81
N GLN A 139 1.63 -0.32 -1.63
CA GLN A 139 0.22 0.03 -1.55
C GLN A 139 0.01 1.50 -1.93
N ALA A 140 0.79 2.42 -1.36
CA ALA A 140 0.64 3.83 -1.71
C ALA A 140 0.96 4.08 -3.19
N LEU A 141 1.94 3.39 -3.77
CA LEU A 141 2.25 3.50 -5.20
C LEU A 141 1.08 3.05 -6.10
N LEU A 142 0.37 1.96 -5.74
CA LEU A 142 -0.83 1.57 -6.48
C LEU A 142 -2.01 2.52 -6.25
N ASP A 143 -2.10 3.12 -5.06
CA ASP A 143 -3.11 4.14 -4.76
C ASP A 143 -2.87 5.38 -5.63
N LEU A 144 -1.64 5.87 -5.71
CA LEU A 144 -1.24 6.96 -6.60
C LEU A 144 -1.50 6.62 -8.08
N TYR A 145 -1.16 5.40 -8.49
CA TYR A 145 -1.42 4.95 -9.86
C TYR A 145 -2.90 5.03 -10.19
N THR A 146 -3.77 4.58 -9.27
CA THR A 146 -5.22 4.60 -9.45
C THR A 146 -5.77 6.03 -9.51
N ILE A 147 -5.27 6.95 -8.68
CA ILE A 147 -5.61 8.38 -8.72
C ILE A 147 -5.24 8.96 -10.09
N ARG A 148 -4.03 8.72 -10.57
CA ARG A 148 -3.55 9.21 -11.87
C ARG A 148 -4.37 8.64 -13.04
N GLU A 149 -4.72 7.35 -13.00
CA GLU A 149 -5.55 6.68 -14.02
C GLU A 149 -6.94 7.31 -14.14
N ARG A 150 -7.46 7.91 -13.05
CA ARG A 150 -8.71 8.68 -13.06
C ARG A 150 -8.55 10.12 -13.57
N GLY A 151 -7.37 10.48 -14.08
CA GLY A 151 -7.10 11.80 -14.65
C GLY A 151 -6.93 12.91 -13.62
N LEU A 152 -6.74 12.58 -12.35
CA LEU A 152 -6.53 13.56 -11.27
C LEU A 152 -5.03 13.92 -11.18
N PRO A 153 -4.64 15.18 -11.39
CA PRO A 153 -3.27 15.65 -11.20
C PRO A 153 -2.95 15.66 -9.70
N PHE A 154 -1.70 15.39 -9.34
CA PHE A 154 -1.30 15.39 -7.93
C PHE A 154 -1.11 16.80 -7.36
N GLU A 155 -0.61 17.73 -8.15
CA GLU A 155 -0.40 19.12 -7.73
C GLU A 155 -1.73 19.77 -7.36
N GLY A 156 -1.85 20.23 -6.13
CA GLY A 156 -3.09 20.82 -5.60
C GLY A 156 -4.25 19.83 -5.36
N LEU A 157 -4.03 18.54 -5.55
CA LEU A 157 -5.03 17.50 -5.26
C LEU A 157 -5.36 17.47 -3.77
N ARG A 158 -6.64 17.47 -3.43
CA ARG A 158 -7.11 17.38 -2.04
C ARG A 158 -7.56 15.96 -1.72
N VAL A 159 -6.87 15.34 -0.75
CA VAL A 159 -7.07 13.94 -0.35
C VAL A 159 -7.42 13.86 1.12
N ALA A 160 -8.52 13.19 1.46
CA ALA A 160 -8.86 12.86 2.84
C ALA A 160 -8.54 11.38 3.12
N ILE A 161 -7.70 11.10 4.12
CA ILE A 161 -7.41 9.77 4.63
C ILE A 161 -8.17 9.61 5.97
N VAL A 162 -9.17 8.74 5.97
CA VAL A 162 -10.17 8.67 7.05
C VAL A 162 -10.07 7.35 7.82
N GLY A 163 -9.96 7.42 9.13
CA GLY A 163 -10.07 6.26 10.01
C GLY A 163 -8.94 6.12 11.03
N ASP A 164 -8.48 4.90 11.25
CA ASP A 164 -7.41 4.58 12.21
C ASP A 164 -6.03 4.91 11.61
N VAL A 165 -5.65 6.19 11.69
CA VAL A 165 -4.37 6.69 11.17
C VAL A 165 -3.19 6.18 12.00
N ALA A 166 -3.37 6.03 13.34
CA ALA A 166 -2.30 5.63 14.26
C ALA A 166 -1.72 4.25 13.93
N HIS A 167 -2.58 3.29 13.55
CA HIS A 167 -2.19 1.92 13.27
C HIS A 167 -2.09 1.62 11.76
N SER A 168 -2.23 2.65 10.90
CA SER A 168 -2.23 2.49 9.45
C SER A 168 -0.88 2.79 8.82
N ARG A 169 -0.15 1.74 8.44
CA ARG A 169 1.04 1.85 7.57
C ARG A 169 0.71 2.42 6.18
N VAL A 170 -0.54 2.22 5.70
CA VAL A 170 -0.99 2.74 4.42
C VAL A 170 -1.15 4.26 4.47
N ALA A 171 -1.71 4.79 5.56
CA ALA A 171 -1.83 6.24 5.75
C ALA A 171 -0.46 6.92 5.68
N ARG A 172 0.55 6.41 6.40
CA ARG A 172 1.90 6.99 6.42
C ARG A 172 2.55 7.00 5.04
N SER A 173 2.51 5.88 4.32
CA SER A 173 3.06 5.81 2.97
C SER A 173 2.36 6.76 2.00
N ASN A 174 1.02 6.87 2.09
CA ASN A 174 0.26 7.80 1.24
C ASN A 174 0.57 9.26 1.58
N ILE A 175 0.69 9.63 2.86
CA ILE A 175 1.08 10.99 3.26
C ILE A 175 2.43 11.35 2.66
N HIS A 176 3.46 10.49 2.83
CA HIS A 176 4.78 10.74 2.25
C HIS A 176 4.75 10.94 0.74
N ALA A 177 4.03 10.08 0.03
CA ALA A 177 4.01 10.12 -1.43
C ALA A 177 3.19 11.30 -1.98
N LEU A 178 1.98 11.51 -1.45
CA LEU A 178 1.08 12.58 -1.89
C LEU A 178 1.67 13.96 -1.62
N SER A 179 2.21 14.20 -0.41
CA SER A 179 2.82 15.50 -0.06
C SER A 179 4.01 15.83 -0.96
N LYS A 180 4.83 14.82 -1.34
CA LYS A 180 5.96 15.02 -2.27
C LYS A 180 5.52 15.37 -3.69
N LEU A 181 4.33 14.95 -4.08
CA LEU A 181 3.75 15.23 -5.38
C LEU A 181 2.90 16.50 -5.41
N GLY A 182 2.86 17.27 -4.31
CA GLY A 182 2.15 18.56 -4.22
C GLY A 182 0.68 18.45 -3.83
N ALA A 183 0.22 17.29 -3.33
CA ALA A 183 -1.15 17.15 -2.86
C ALA A 183 -1.35 17.69 -1.43
N GLU A 184 -2.53 18.26 -1.16
CA GLU A 184 -3.01 18.58 0.19
C GLU A 184 -3.62 17.34 0.82
N VAL A 185 -3.03 16.86 1.90
CA VAL A 185 -3.50 15.66 2.60
C VAL A 185 -4.17 16.06 3.90
N ARG A 186 -5.41 15.59 4.11
CA ARG A 186 -6.14 15.68 5.38
C ARG A 186 -6.24 14.31 6.00
N VAL A 187 -5.85 14.17 7.26
CA VAL A 187 -6.09 12.95 8.05
C VAL A 187 -7.26 13.19 8.99
N VAL A 188 -8.18 12.22 9.02
CA VAL A 188 -9.46 12.37 9.72
C VAL A 188 -9.75 11.15 10.58
N GLY A 189 -10.07 11.32 11.84
CA GLY A 189 -10.43 10.23 12.73
C GLY A 189 -10.61 10.64 14.18
N PRO A 190 -10.99 9.70 15.05
CA PRO A 190 -11.06 9.95 16.49
C PRO A 190 -9.71 10.43 17.04
N PRO A 191 -9.66 11.32 18.03
CA PRO A 191 -8.41 11.75 18.66
C PRO A 191 -7.55 10.59 19.17
N THR A 192 -8.17 9.51 19.64
CA THR A 192 -7.50 8.30 20.12
C THR A 192 -6.82 7.47 19.02
N MET A 193 -7.20 7.71 17.77
CA MET A 193 -6.64 7.06 16.56
C MET A 193 -5.77 8.00 15.74
N MET A 194 -5.47 9.19 16.25
CA MET A 194 -4.61 10.16 15.59
C MET A 194 -3.22 10.11 16.23
N PRO A 195 -2.15 9.82 15.45
CA PRO A 195 -0.80 9.80 15.98
C PRO A 195 -0.35 11.21 16.37
N TRP A 196 0.28 11.33 17.51
CA TRP A 196 0.89 12.59 17.89
C TRP A 196 2.00 12.99 16.90
N GLY A 197 1.95 14.25 16.44
CA GLY A 197 2.95 14.77 15.49
C GLY A 197 2.75 14.33 14.03
N ILE A 198 1.59 13.79 13.65
CA ILE A 198 1.29 13.40 12.25
C ILE A 198 1.29 14.61 11.30
N ASP A 199 0.97 15.78 11.81
CA ASP A 199 1.04 17.08 11.14
C ASP A 199 2.45 17.39 10.61
N LYS A 200 3.50 16.92 11.30
CA LYS A 200 4.90 17.08 10.87
C LYS A 200 5.23 16.32 9.58
N LEU A 201 4.37 15.39 9.16
CA LEU A 201 4.48 14.74 7.86
C LEU A 201 3.83 15.54 6.72
N GLY A 202 3.28 16.73 7.01
CA GLY A 202 2.65 17.61 6.03
C GLY A 202 1.14 17.38 5.86
N ALA A 203 0.48 16.65 6.78
CA ALA A 203 -0.96 16.41 6.73
C ALA A 203 -1.72 17.34 7.67
N GLY A 204 -2.84 17.92 7.21
CA GLY A 204 -3.81 18.62 8.04
C GLY A 204 -4.60 17.62 8.89
N VAL A 205 -4.78 17.91 10.20
CA VAL A 205 -5.48 17.02 11.14
C VAL A 205 -6.91 17.49 11.38
N TYR A 206 -7.86 16.58 11.18
CA TYR A 206 -9.29 16.84 11.36
C TYR A 206 -9.93 15.79 12.27
N TYR A 207 -10.88 16.22 13.08
CA TYR A 207 -11.66 15.36 13.97
C TYR A 207 -13.13 15.28 13.58
N ASN A 208 -13.58 16.16 12.68
CA ASN A 208 -14.93 16.16 12.11
C ASN A 208 -14.86 15.73 10.64
N LEU A 209 -15.52 14.59 10.32
CA LEU A 209 -15.50 14.04 8.96
C LEU A 209 -16.21 14.95 7.96
N ASP A 210 -17.38 15.50 8.34
CA ASP A 210 -18.21 16.28 7.43
C ASP A 210 -17.52 17.60 7.03
N GLU A 211 -16.74 18.18 7.96
CA GLU A 211 -15.90 19.35 7.69
C GLU A 211 -14.72 19.00 6.78
N ALA A 212 -14.05 17.89 7.09
CA ALA A 212 -12.86 17.47 6.38
C ALA A 212 -13.12 17.06 4.92
N LEU A 213 -14.34 16.61 4.60
CA LEU A 213 -14.72 16.20 3.25
C LEU A 213 -14.97 17.36 2.29
N ARG A 214 -15.17 18.59 2.77
CA ARG A 214 -15.47 19.74 1.90
C ARG A 214 -14.35 20.02 0.93
N GLY A 215 -14.67 19.98 -0.36
CA GLY A 215 -13.74 20.20 -1.45
C GLY A 215 -12.72 19.07 -1.68
N ILE A 216 -12.94 17.89 -1.12
CA ILE A 216 -12.07 16.71 -1.31
C ILE A 216 -12.36 16.04 -2.64
N GLN A 217 -11.31 15.66 -3.36
CA GLN A 217 -11.37 14.97 -4.66
C GLN A 217 -11.08 13.46 -4.52
N VAL A 218 -10.38 13.06 -3.45
CA VAL A 218 -10.09 11.65 -3.16
C VAL A 218 -10.39 11.35 -1.70
N ILE A 219 -11.30 10.42 -1.45
CA ILE A 219 -11.64 9.94 -0.12
C ILE A 219 -11.02 8.54 0.05
N MET A 220 -10.00 8.44 0.88
CA MET A 220 -9.34 7.16 1.18
C MET A 220 -9.78 6.68 2.55
N MET A 221 -10.65 5.67 2.59
CA MET A 221 -11.09 5.05 3.83
C MET A 221 -10.06 4.04 4.32
N LEU A 222 -9.75 4.07 5.60
CA LEU A 222 -8.89 3.10 6.25
C LEU A 222 -9.73 2.01 6.92
N ARG A 223 -9.24 0.78 6.84
CA ARG A 223 -9.84 -0.34 7.58
C ARG A 223 -9.69 -0.13 9.08
N LEU A 224 -10.76 -0.32 9.82
CA LEU A 224 -10.71 -0.42 11.28
C LEU A 224 -10.11 -1.78 11.67
N GLN A 225 -8.88 -1.76 12.22
CA GLN A 225 -8.10 -2.97 12.51
C GLN A 225 -8.27 -3.39 13.97
N LEU A 226 -9.45 -3.89 14.35
CA LEU A 226 -9.78 -4.27 15.73
C LEU A 226 -8.80 -5.31 16.30
N GLU A 227 -8.29 -6.20 15.46
CA GLU A 227 -7.32 -7.22 15.82
C GLU A 227 -5.94 -6.69 16.23
N ARG A 228 -5.63 -5.42 15.89
CA ARG A 228 -4.37 -4.74 16.24
C ARG A 228 -4.50 -3.77 17.41
N GLN A 229 -5.72 -3.50 17.83
CA GLN A 229 -5.99 -2.59 18.94
C GLN A 229 -5.91 -3.37 20.25
N GLY A 230 -4.83 -3.19 21.02
CA GLY A 230 -4.66 -3.80 22.33
C GLY A 230 -5.62 -3.27 23.42
N ARG A 231 -6.41 -2.22 23.10
CA ARG A 231 -7.41 -1.58 23.97
C ARG A 231 -8.52 -0.95 23.14
N ALA A 232 -9.67 -0.70 23.74
CA ALA A 232 -10.76 0.04 23.10
C ALA A 232 -10.33 1.51 22.87
N LEU A 233 -10.32 1.95 21.61
CA LEU A 233 -9.96 3.32 21.20
C LEU A 233 -11.20 4.20 20.93
N PHE A 234 -12.39 3.60 20.94
CA PHE A 234 -13.69 4.24 20.80
C PHE A 234 -14.74 3.41 21.55
N PRO A 235 -15.87 4.01 21.97
CA PRO A 235 -16.83 3.33 22.83
C PRO A 235 -17.49 2.11 22.17
N THR A 236 -17.98 2.26 20.94
CA THR A 236 -18.65 1.20 20.20
C THR A 236 -18.41 1.31 18.68
N ILE A 237 -18.45 0.19 17.96
CA ILE A 237 -18.38 0.16 16.49
C ILE A 237 -19.52 1.00 15.87
N ARG A 238 -20.71 0.99 16.49
CA ARG A 238 -21.87 1.76 16.02
C ARG A 238 -21.60 3.26 16.12
N GLU A 239 -20.97 3.71 17.18
CA GLU A 239 -20.62 5.12 17.34
C GLU A 239 -19.54 5.55 16.35
N TYR A 240 -18.51 4.72 16.15
CA TYR A 240 -17.51 4.95 15.12
C TYR A 240 -18.16 5.07 13.74
N ALA A 241 -19.01 4.13 13.34
CA ALA A 241 -19.71 4.14 12.05
C ALA A 241 -20.56 5.40 11.89
N ARG A 242 -21.26 5.83 12.96
CA ARG A 242 -22.07 7.06 12.95
C ARG A 242 -21.22 8.32 12.75
N LEU A 243 -20.04 8.41 13.38
CA LEU A 243 -19.21 9.61 13.35
C LEU A 243 -18.23 9.64 12.16
N TYR A 244 -17.68 8.50 11.77
CA TYR A 244 -16.60 8.40 10.78
C TYR A 244 -16.89 7.45 9.60
N GLY A 245 -18.04 6.77 9.59
CA GLY A 245 -18.45 5.94 8.45
C GLY A 245 -18.82 6.81 7.24
N LEU A 246 -18.31 6.43 6.06
CA LEU A 246 -18.61 7.10 4.80
C LEU A 246 -19.96 6.62 4.25
N THR A 247 -20.96 7.48 4.27
CA THR A 247 -22.30 7.26 3.70
C THR A 247 -22.46 8.00 2.37
N ALA A 248 -23.52 7.70 1.62
CA ALA A 248 -23.81 8.38 0.36
C ALA A 248 -24.03 9.91 0.55
N GLU A 249 -24.64 10.32 1.68
CA GLU A 249 -24.82 11.73 2.02
C GLU A 249 -23.49 12.43 2.26
N ARG A 250 -22.54 11.75 2.92
CA ARG A 250 -21.21 12.29 3.16
C ARG A 250 -20.37 12.40 1.91
N VAL A 251 -20.50 11.46 0.98
CA VAL A 251 -19.84 11.58 -0.34
C VAL A 251 -20.25 12.84 -1.07
N LYS A 252 -21.52 13.29 -0.91
CA LYS A 252 -22.02 14.53 -1.53
C LYS A 252 -21.39 15.82 -0.94
N LEU A 253 -20.72 15.74 0.22
CA LEU A 253 -20.00 16.88 0.81
C LEU A 253 -18.64 17.12 0.13
N ALA A 254 -18.12 16.10 -0.54
CA ALA A 254 -16.90 16.18 -1.34
C ALA A 254 -17.14 16.84 -2.68
N ASP A 255 -16.08 17.05 -3.46
CA ASP A 255 -16.21 17.60 -4.82
C ASP A 255 -17.05 16.67 -5.71
N PRO A 256 -17.87 17.23 -6.62
CA PRO A 256 -18.52 16.43 -7.64
C PRO A 256 -17.51 15.61 -8.45
N GLY A 257 -17.69 14.29 -8.51
CA GLY A 257 -16.72 13.41 -9.13
C GLY A 257 -15.60 12.90 -8.22
N ALA A 258 -15.65 13.21 -6.93
CA ALA A 258 -14.71 12.62 -5.96
C ALA A 258 -14.70 11.10 -6.02
N ILE A 259 -13.50 10.51 -5.98
CA ILE A 259 -13.33 9.05 -5.95
C ILE A 259 -13.20 8.52 -4.53
N VAL A 260 -13.69 7.30 -4.33
CA VAL A 260 -13.63 6.59 -3.03
C VAL A 260 -12.68 5.41 -3.16
N MET A 261 -11.68 5.38 -2.27
CA MET A 261 -10.62 4.38 -2.21
C MET A 261 -10.62 3.63 -0.88
N HIS A 262 -10.11 2.39 -0.89
CA HIS A 262 -9.93 1.59 0.32
C HIS A 262 -8.86 0.51 0.10
N PRO A 263 -7.83 0.37 0.95
CA PRO A 263 -6.78 -0.64 0.76
C PRO A 263 -7.23 -2.09 0.99
N GLY A 264 -8.47 -2.26 1.49
CA GLY A 264 -9.08 -3.55 1.82
C GLY A 264 -8.40 -4.33 2.97
N PRO A 265 -9.08 -5.36 3.52
CA PRO A 265 -10.49 -5.68 3.30
C PRO A 265 -11.43 -4.63 3.88
N ILE A 266 -12.66 -4.57 3.38
CA ILE A 266 -13.68 -3.62 3.83
C ILE A 266 -14.49 -4.24 4.97
N ASN A 267 -14.74 -3.45 6.04
CA ASN A 267 -15.79 -3.75 7.01
C ASN A 267 -17.06 -2.99 6.62
N ARG A 268 -17.89 -3.60 5.78
CA ARG A 268 -19.13 -2.97 5.27
C ARG A 268 -20.06 -2.55 6.40
N GLY A 269 -20.57 -1.33 6.34
CA GLY A 269 -21.43 -0.76 7.38
C GLY A 269 -20.68 -0.22 8.60
N VAL A 270 -19.35 -0.29 8.59
CA VAL A 270 -18.49 0.29 9.65
C VAL A 270 -17.79 1.54 9.12
N GLU A 271 -16.66 1.38 8.41
CA GLU A 271 -15.94 2.52 7.84
C GLU A 271 -16.54 3.02 6.52
N ILE A 272 -17.27 2.16 5.79
CA ILE A 272 -17.89 2.51 4.51
C ILE A 272 -19.23 1.80 4.37
N ALA A 273 -20.25 2.53 3.95
CA ALA A 273 -21.57 1.99 3.66
C ALA A 273 -21.53 1.10 2.42
N PRO A 274 -22.29 -0.02 2.38
CA PRO A 274 -22.30 -0.95 1.25
C PRO A 274 -22.58 -0.26 -0.09
N GLU A 275 -23.58 0.63 -0.14
CA GLU A 275 -23.95 1.38 -1.34
C GLU A 275 -22.84 2.32 -1.83
N VAL A 276 -21.98 2.83 -0.97
CA VAL A 276 -20.82 3.65 -1.35
C VAL A 276 -19.71 2.76 -1.90
N ALA A 277 -19.44 1.63 -1.25
CA ALA A 277 -18.41 0.68 -1.68
C ALA A 277 -18.68 0.10 -3.08
N ASP A 278 -19.95 -0.01 -3.46
CA ASP A 278 -20.41 -0.57 -4.74
C ASP A 278 -20.85 0.55 -5.74
N SER A 279 -20.63 1.83 -5.41
CA SER A 279 -21.00 2.96 -6.26
C SER A 279 -20.02 3.19 -7.40
N LEU A 280 -20.41 4.01 -8.38
CA LEU A 280 -19.56 4.42 -9.52
C LEU A 280 -18.35 5.28 -9.07
N SER A 281 -18.41 5.94 -7.93
CA SER A 281 -17.30 6.68 -7.36
C SER A 281 -16.26 5.78 -6.71
N SER A 282 -16.58 4.51 -6.42
CA SER A 282 -15.68 3.55 -5.82
C SER A 282 -14.68 3.02 -6.85
N VAL A 283 -13.39 3.22 -6.57
CA VAL A 283 -12.27 2.68 -7.40
C VAL A 283 -11.53 1.55 -6.69
N ILE A 284 -12.16 0.91 -5.72
CA ILE A 284 -11.55 -0.12 -4.87
C ILE A 284 -11.08 -1.35 -5.66
N LEU A 285 -11.88 -1.79 -6.65
CA LEU A 285 -11.51 -2.90 -7.51
C LEU A 285 -10.44 -2.51 -8.54
N ASP A 286 -10.44 -1.24 -8.98
CA ASP A 286 -9.36 -0.70 -9.83
C ASP A 286 -8.02 -0.69 -9.07
N GLN A 287 -8.01 -0.32 -7.77
CA GLN A 287 -6.80 -0.43 -6.94
C GLN A 287 -6.25 -1.87 -6.93
N VAL A 288 -7.12 -2.88 -6.83
CA VAL A 288 -6.70 -4.29 -6.86
C VAL A 288 -6.09 -4.65 -8.21
N ALA A 289 -6.73 -4.27 -9.31
CA ALA A 289 -6.26 -4.54 -10.66
C ALA A 289 -4.92 -3.82 -10.95
N ASN A 290 -4.85 -2.53 -10.62
CA ASN A 290 -3.67 -1.69 -10.78
C ASN A 290 -2.48 -2.19 -9.94
N GLY A 291 -2.78 -2.78 -8.78
CA GLY A 291 -1.77 -3.35 -7.91
C GLY A 291 -0.88 -4.39 -8.58
N VAL A 292 -1.38 -5.12 -9.58
CA VAL A 292 -0.56 -6.10 -10.31
C VAL A 292 0.43 -5.38 -11.23
N ALA A 293 -0.02 -4.41 -12.03
CA ALA A 293 0.83 -3.66 -12.95
C ALA A 293 1.92 -2.86 -12.21
N VAL A 294 1.55 -2.18 -11.11
CA VAL A 294 2.52 -1.43 -10.28
C VAL A 294 3.56 -2.37 -9.67
N ARG A 295 3.17 -3.53 -9.17
CA ARG A 295 4.12 -4.52 -8.63
C ARG A 295 5.01 -5.13 -9.72
N MET A 296 4.51 -5.30 -10.95
CA MET A 296 5.36 -5.67 -12.09
C MET A 296 6.42 -4.59 -12.34
N GLY A 297 6.04 -3.31 -12.38
CA GLY A 297 6.97 -2.18 -12.53
C GLY A 297 8.02 -2.14 -11.43
N ILE A 298 7.61 -2.32 -10.17
CA ILE A 298 8.51 -2.35 -9.02
C ILE A 298 9.49 -3.53 -9.12
N LEU A 299 9.01 -4.74 -9.37
CA LEU A 299 9.86 -5.93 -9.50
C LEU A 299 10.89 -5.76 -10.63
N TYR A 300 10.47 -5.19 -11.77
CA TYR A 300 11.35 -4.90 -12.89
C TYR A 300 12.44 -3.90 -12.51
N LEU A 301 12.09 -2.77 -11.91
CA LEU A 301 13.06 -1.75 -11.50
C LEU A 301 14.02 -2.23 -10.42
N MET A 302 13.55 -3.08 -9.48
CA MET A 302 14.38 -3.62 -8.40
C MET A 302 15.26 -4.80 -8.82
N SER A 303 15.01 -5.43 -9.97
CA SER A 303 15.83 -6.53 -10.49
C SER A 303 17.15 -6.07 -11.09
N GLY A 304 17.36 -4.77 -11.30
CA GLY A 304 18.49 -4.24 -12.04
C GLY A 304 18.49 -4.61 -13.53
N ALA A 305 17.40 -5.13 -14.05
CA ALA A 305 17.21 -5.35 -15.47
C ALA A 305 17.04 -3.99 -16.17
N SER A 306 18.10 -3.50 -16.77
CA SER A 306 18.16 -2.26 -17.60
C SER A 306 18.31 -2.63 -19.06
#